data_6a7cc5d6e01914ece4838aa51f3f52cd
#
_entry.id   6a7cc5d6e01914ece4838aa51f3f52cd
#
_cell.length_a   1.000
_cell.length_b   1.000
_cell.length_c   1.000
_cell.angle_alpha   90.00
_cell.angle_beta   90.00
_cell.angle_gamma   90.00
#
_symmetry.space_group_name_H-M   'P 1'
#
loop_
_entity.id
_entity.type
_entity.pdbx_description
1 polymer ?
#
loop_
_entity_poly.entity_id
_entity_poly.type
_entity_poly.pdbx_seq_one_letter_code
_entity_poly.pdbx_strand_id
1 'polypeptide(L)'
;WEGFFTIRSILRDFVSPKRIFIRDAMSYCAIILDDNNRKPICRLRFNNPERLVISLFNGKEEEKININDVDDIYQYSDKLKATLFSYIGVQNKDDNTQPTGFV
;
A
#
# COMPACT_ATOMS: atom_id res chain seq x y z
N TRP A 1 -5.82 -10.52 -8.01
CA TRP A 1 -6.89 -9.54 -7.75
C TRP A 1 -7.27 -9.48 -6.27
N GLU A 2 -7.18 -10.60 -5.54
CA GLU A 2 -7.42 -10.58 -4.10
C GLU A 2 -6.47 -9.64 -3.37
N GLY A 3 -5.19 -9.69 -3.74
CA GLY A 3 -4.20 -8.80 -3.14
C GLY A 3 -4.52 -7.34 -3.38
N PHE A 4 -4.92 -7.01 -4.59
CA PHE A 4 -5.30 -5.66 -4.96
C PHE A 4 -6.50 -5.18 -4.13
N PHE A 5 -7.54 -6.01 -4.03
CA PHE A 5 -8.72 -5.64 -3.27
C PHE A 5 -8.42 -5.52 -1.78
N THR A 6 -7.52 -6.35 -1.27
CA THR A 6 -7.08 -6.26 0.11
C THR A 6 -6.40 -4.92 0.38
N ILE A 7 -5.47 -4.51 -0.50
CA ILE A 7 -4.78 -3.23 -0.37
C ILE A 7 -5.78 -2.07 -0.42
N ARG A 8 -6.70 -2.10 -1.37
CA ARG A 8 -7.73 -1.06 -1.48
C ARG A 8 -8.57 -0.99 -0.20
N SER A 9 -8.91 -2.14 0.34
CA SER A 9 -9.71 -2.21 1.57
C SER A 9 -8.99 -1.56 2.74
N ILE A 10 -7.68 -1.79 2.86
CA ILE A 10 -6.87 -1.21 3.93
C ILE A 10 -6.84 0.32 3.81
N LEU A 11 -6.74 0.84 2.61
CA LEU A 11 -6.49 2.26 2.37
C LEU A 11 -7.77 3.08 2.13
N ARG A 12 -8.92 2.44 2.05
CA ARG A 12 -10.16 3.10 1.64
C ARG A 12 -10.60 4.22 2.57
N ASP A 13 -10.22 4.17 3.82
CA ASP A 13 -10.60 5.19 4.79
C ASP A 13 -9.78 6.47 4.65
N PHE A 14 -8.71 6.42 3.88
CA PHE A 14 -7.76 7.52 3.77
C PHE A 14 -7.67 8.11 2.37
N VAL A 15 -8.11 7.36 1.37
CA VAL A 15 -8.07 7.80 -0.02
C VAL A 15 -9.16 7.08 -0.78
N SER A 16 -9.74 7.76 -1.78
CA SER A 16 -10.75 7.12 -2.61
C SER A 16 -10.19 5.86 -3.27
N PRO A 17 -10.91 4.73 -3.24
CA PRO A 17 -10.46 3.52 -3.93
C PRO A 17 -10.19 3.74 -5.42
N LYS A 18 -10.81 4.74 -6.01
CA LYS A 18 -10.60 5.05 -7.44
C LYS A 18 -9.21 5.57 -7.73
N ARG A 19 -8.47 5.98 -6.70
CA ARG A 19 -7.10 6.47 -6.86
C ARG A 19 -6.06 5.37 -6.75
N ILE A 20 -6.47 4.16 -6.37
CA ILE A 20 -5.58 3.01 -6.23
C ILE A 20 -5.66 2.20 -7.53
N PHE A 21 -4.54 2.10 -8.23
CA PHE A 21 -4.45 1.44 -9.54
C PHE A 21 -3.54 0.23 -9.46
N ILE A 22 -3.81 -0.75 -10.31
CA ILE A 22 -2.96 -1.91 -10.46
C ILE A 22 -2.35 -1.92 -11.86
N ARG A 23 -1.07 -2.26 -11.93
CA ARG A 23 -0.36 -2.42 -13.20
C ARG A 23 0.39 -3.73 -13.21
N ASP A 24 0.14 -4.54 -14.23
CA ASP A 24 0.84 -5.80 -14.41
C ASP A 24 2.21 -5.56 -15.01
N ALA A 25 3.21 -6.22 -14.43
CA ALA A 25 4.53 -6.34 -15.01
C ALA A 25 4.83 -7.83 -15.14
N MET A 26 5.97 -8.17 -15.75
CA MET A 26 6.25 -9.58 -16.03
C MET A 26 6.38 -10.42 -14.77
N SER A 27 6.93 -9.88 -13.71
CA SER A 27 7.21 -10.65 -12.51
C SER A 27 6.44 -10.19 -11.27
N TYR A 28 5.61 -9.16 -11.41
CA TYR A 28 4.86 -8.63 -10.26
C TYR A 28 3.69 -7.78 -10.73
N CYS A 29 2.79 -7.48 -9.78
CA CYS A 29 1.74 -6.49 -9.97
C CYS A 29 2.08 -5.28 -9.13
N ALA A 30 2.16 -4.12 -9.74
CA ALA A 30 2.42 -2.87 -9.02
C ALA A 30 1.10 -2.26 -8.59
N ILE A 31 1.00 -1.86 -7.32
CA ILE A 31 -0.12 -1.09 -6.80
C ILE A 31 0.38 0.33 -6.65
N ILE A 32 -0.25 1.26 -7.37
CA ILE A 32 0.24 2.63 -7.46
C ILE A 32 -0.87 3.62 -7.17
N LEU A 33 -0.49 4.81 -6.74
CA LEU A 33 -1.43 5.89 -6.46
C LEU A 33 -1.58 6.77 -7.70
N ASP A 34 -2.84 7.10 -8.02
CA ASP A 34 -3.18 8.04 -9.11
C ASP A 34 -2.60 7.62 -10.47
N ASP A 35 -2.45 6.30 -10.67
CA ASP A 35 -1.89 5.76 -11.92
C ASP A 35 -0.50 6.32 -12.22
N ASN A 36 0.24 6.65 -11.17
CA ASN A 36 1.57 7.26 -11.29
C ASN A 36 2.64 6.28 -10.85
N ASN A 37 3.50 5.88 -11.79
CA ASN A 37 4.57 4.93 -11.52
C ASN A 37 5.59 5.43 -10.49
N ARG A 38 5.61 6.73 -10.23
CA ARG A 38 6.52 7.31 -9.23
C ARG A 38 5.93 7.30 -7.84
N LYS A 39 4.69 6.81 -7.69
CA LYS A 39 4.02 6.73 -6.40
C LYS A 39 3.63 5.28 -6.09
N PRO A 40 4.60 4.36 -6.03
CA PRO A 40 4.28 2.97 -5.74
C PRO A 40 3.86 2.82 -4.28
N ILE A 41 2.78 2.07 -4.05
CA ILE A 41 2.32 1.72 -2.72
C ILE A 41 2.93 0.41 -2.30
N CYS A 42 2.89 -0.59 -3.19
CA CYS A 42 3.52 -1.88 -2.96
C CYS A 42 3.60 -2.64 -4.27
N ARG A 43 4.29 -3.78 -4.25
CA ARG A 43 4.31 -4.72 -5.36
C ARG A 43 3.93 -6.09 -4.84
N LEU A 44 3.10 -6.80 -5.60
CA LEU A 44 2.68 -8.15 -5.26
C LEU A 44 3.31 -9.13 -6.23
N ARG A 45 4.09 -10.06 -5.70
CA ARG A 45 4.77 -11.10 -6.50
C ARG A 45 4.11 -12.42 -6.20
N PHE A 46 2.95 -12.63 -6.84
CA PHE A 46 2.08 -13.77 -6.54
C PHE A 46 2.05 -14.78 -7.71
N ASN A 47 3.05 -14.75 -8.59
CA ASN A 47 3.10 -15.66 -9.73
C ASN A 47 3.28 -17.11 -9.30
N ASN A 48 3.92 -17.34 -8.16
CA ASN A 48 4.07 -18.68 -7.61
C ASN A 48 3.15 -18.80 -6.39
N PRO A 49 2.07 -19.59 -6.49
CA PRO A 49 1.13 -19.70 -5.37
C PRO A 49 1.72 -20.31 -4.10
N GLU A 50 2.88 -20.97 -4.22
CA GLU A 50 3.56 -21.53 -3.07
C GLU A 50 4.53 -20.54 -2.44
N ARG A 51 4.68 -19.37 -3.04
CA ARG A 51 5.65 -18.40 -2.56
C ARG A 51 5.14 -17.00 -2.84
N LEU A 52 4.32 -16.51 -1.93
CA LEU A 52 3.75 -15.17 -2.05
C LEU A 52 4.69 -14.15 -1.43
N VAL A 53 4.96 -13.07 -2.16
CA VAL A 53 5.87 -12.02 -1.70
C VAL A 53 5.18 -10.67 -1.88
N ILE A 54 5.20 -9.87 -0.83
CA ILE A 54 4.77 -8.48 -0.92
C ILE A 54 6.01 -7.60 -0.77
N SER A 55 6.16 -6.61 -1.66
CA SER A 55 7.24 -5.64 -1.57
C SER A 55 6.66 -4.34 -1.03
N LEU A 56 7.21 -3.88 0.07
CA LEU A 56 6.80 -2.64 0.72
C LEU A 56 7.87 -1.58 0.48
N PHE A 57 7.46 -0.33 0.48
CA PHE A 57 8.38 0.77 0.22
C PHE A 57 8.58 1.63 1.46
N ASN A 58 9.83 1.99 1.71
CA ASN A 58 10.20 2.95 2.73
C ASN A 58 11.07 4.00 2.04
N GLY A 59 10.43 5.06 1.57
CA GLY A 59 11.11 6.00 0.71
C GLY A 59 11.48 5.33 -0.61
N LYS A 60 12.77 5.27 -0.90
CA LYS A 60 13.25 4.63 -2.12
C LYS A 60 13.60 3.17 -1.93
N GLU A 61 13.56 2.70 -0.69
CA GLU A 61 13.94 1.32 -0.38
C GLU A 61 12.74 0.39 -0.52
N GLU A 62 12.98 -0.77 -1.11
CA GLU A 62 11.98 -1.80 -1.29
C GLU A 62 12.32 -2.96 -0.36
N GLU A 63 11.36 -3.34 0.48
CA GLU A 63 11.49 -4.47 1.39
C GLU A 63 10.60 -5.60 0.92
N LYS A 64 11.20 -6.76 0.61
CA LYS A 64 10.46 -7.94 0.16
C LYS A 64 10.17 -8.84 1.35
N ILE A 65 8.90 -9.17 1.53
CA ILE A 65 8.44 -9.95 2.66
C ILE A 65 7.66 -11.17 2.13
N ASN A 66 8.06 -12.36 2.57
CA ASN A 66 7.33 -13.58 2.25
C ASN A 66 6.10 -13.65 3.15
N ILE A 67 4.95 -13.95 2.56
CA ILE A 67 3.72 -14.17 3.30
C ILE A 67 3.15 -15.53 2.94
N ASN A 68 2.33 -16.07 3.82
CA ASN A 68 1.73 -17.40 3.61
C ASN A 68 0.38 -17.33 2.95
N ASP A 69 -0.33 -16.24 3.14
CA ASP A 69 -1.69 -16.07 2.67
C ASP A 69 -1.92 -14.61 2.35
N VAL A 70 -2.86 -14.35 1.46
CA VAL A 70 -3.25 -12.98 1.09
C VAL A 70 -3.68 -12.18 2.32
N ASP A 71 -4.36 -12.84 3.25
CA ASP A 71 -4.80 -12.17 4.49
C ASP A 71 -3.66 -11.65 5.33
N ASP A 72 -2.44 -12.18 5.14
CA ASP A 72 -1.27 -11.70 5.87
C ASP A 72 -0.92 -10.25 5.52
N ILE A 73 -1.44 -9.75 4.41
CA ILE A 73 -1.23 -8.36 4.00
C ILE A 73 -1.73 -7.40 5.09
N TYR A 74 -2.79 -7.76 5.81
CA TYR A 74 -3.34 -6.91 6.87
C TYR A 74 -2.34 -6.64 7.99
N GLN A 75 -1.36 -7.54 8.19
CA GLN A 75 -0.32 -7.33 9.19
C GLN A 75 0.59 -6.16 8.86
N TYR A 76 0.59 -5.72 7.61
CA TYR A 76 1.45 -4.64 7.13
C TYR A 76 0.65 -3.38 6.85
N SER A 77 -0.57 -3.29 7.39
CA SER A 77 -1.46 -2.14 7.17
C SER A 77 -0.79 -0.82 7.51
N ASP A 78 -0.07 -0.78 8.64
CA ASP A 78 0.57 0.46 9.08
C ASP A 78 1.65 0.91 8.11
N LYS A 79 2.41 -0.02 7.55
CA LYS A 79 3.45 0.30 6.58
C LYS A 79 2.85 0.78 5.27
N LEU A 80 1.76 0.17 4.84
CA LEU A 80 1.05 0.60 3.64
C LEU A 80 0.48 2.00 3.81
N LYS A 81 -0.11 2.28 4.97
CA LYS A 81 -0.63 3.60 5.28
C LYS A 81 0.47 4.65 5.32
N ALA A 82 1.61 4.31 5.91
CA ALA A 82 2.73 5.24 5.98
C ALA A 82 3.21 5.63 4.58
N THR A 83 3.29 4.66 3.68
CA THR A 83 3.68 4.94 2.29
C THR A 83 2.66 5.83 1.61
N LEU A 84 1.38 5.54 1.78
CA LEU A 84 0.32 6.37 1.22
C LEU A 84 0.41 7.80 1.74
N PHE A 85 0.56 7.96 3.06
CA PHE A 85 0.61 9.28 3.67
C PHE A 85 1.80 10.10 3.18
N SER A 86 2.90 9.43 2.82
CA SER A 86 4.06 10.14 2.27
C SER A 86 3.73 10.81 0.94
N TYR A 87 2.73 10.31 0.23
CA TYR A 87 2.32 10.88 -1.06
C TYR A 87 1.22 11.92 -0.91
N ILE A 88 0.27 11.71 0.00
CA ILE A 88 -0.89 12.60 0.10
C ILE A 88 -0.74 13.64 1.22
N GLY A 89 0.30 13.52 2.04
CA GLY A 89 0.58 14.53 3.05
C GLY A 89 -0.35 14.50 4.25
N VAL A 90 -1.03 13.41 4.50
CA VAL A 90 -1.91 13.28 5.66
C VAL A 90 -1.12 12.84 6.87
N GLN A 91 -1.47 13.41 7.96
CA GLN A 91 -0.87 12.97 9.20
C GLN A 91 -1.84 12.67 10.26
N ASN A 92 -1.93 13.28 9.58
CA ASN A 92 -2.19 13.35 10.33
C ASN A 92 -3.06 13.73 10.68
N LYS A 93 -3.61 14.03 10.54
CA LYS A 93 -4.11 14.33 10.83
C LYS A 93 -4.57 14.14 11.54
N ASP A 94 -4.24 14.16 11.78
CA ASP A 94 -4.14 14.03 12.55
C ASP A 94 -3.94 14.28 13.11
N ASP A 95 -3.88 14.55 13.04
CA ASP A 95 -3.43 14.80 13.53
C ASP A 95 -3.55 15.37 13.75
N ASN A 96 -3.98 15.60 13.74
CA ASN A 96 -4.06 16.09 13.98
C ASN A 96 -4.51 16.44 14.33
N THR A 97 -4.84 16.52 14.70
CA THR A 97 -5.04 16.75 15.03
C THR A 97 -5.12 17.24 15.54
N GLN A 98 -5.31 17.55 15.81
CA GLN A 98 -5.16 18.03 16.26
C GLN A 98 -5.28 18.47 16.56
N PRO A 99 -5.37 18.91 16.98
CA PRO A 99 -5.35 19.34 17.25
C PRO A 99 -5.51 19.61 17.52
N THR A 100 -5.73 19.96 17.81
CA THR A 100 -5.55 20.06 17.99
C THR A 100 -5.49 20.36 18.26
N GLY A 101 -5.82 20.80 18.68
CA GLY A 101 -5.48 20.98 18.71
C GLY A 101 -5.52 21.36 18.89
N PHE A 102 -5.58 21.56 19.09
CA PHE A 102 -5.35 21.76 19.18
C PHE A 102 -5.28 22.21 19.15
N VAL A 103 -5.72 22.69 19.28
CA VAL A 103 -5.32 22.98 19.12
C VAL A 103 -5.39 22.91 19.12
#